data_ffbec78864a8e727e9ea19a7f859764e
#
_entry.id   ffbec78864a8e727e9ea19a7f859764e
#
_cell.length_a   1.000
_cell.length_b   1.000
_cell.length_c   1.000
_cell.angle_alpha   90.00
_cell.angle_beta   90.00
_cell.angle_gamma   90.00
#
_symmetry.space_group_name_H-M   'P 1'
#
loop_
_entity.id
_entity.type
_entity.pdbx_description
1 polymer ?
#
loop_
_entity_poly.entity_id
_entity_poly.type
_entity_poly.pdbx_seq_one_letter_code
_entity_poly.pdbx_strand_id
1 'polypeptide(L)'
;KEHDNYEEITRRSKVLDKLVPFTSAIALQDSLQALSRMSEAERNAAIDRVIEALKKKEEEERQAKLDSAAQARAEENGQTGSNQTNNNPTTQKPRPGQNSAWYFYNPTVVMQGKQAFMQLWGKRKNEDNWRRSNRTVVAMNEAEGFDYEADDSLRAVADSLAAVEEQQQTEEAVPDSAANDPHQREYYLKQIPFTDEARAASDDIIKDGLYNAGIIEKDDLEDFPLAAETLERLVTQYTQFDRMADAYYQLFLLYSRWGRTDKAHEMKLKMAQLFPDNDLTRLINAPNFEHNARYGKEIEDSLYTATYQAYRKRDHATVEANFARSTNEFAQGLNRPKFIFVHALSRLSTADSK
;
A
#
# COMPACT_ATOMS: atom_id res chain seq x y z
N LYS A 1 16.35 4.41 16.61
CA LYS A 1 16.72 5.84 16.85
C LYS A 1 18.23 6.05 16.98
N GLU A 2 19.03 5.00 16.90
CA GLU A 2 20.50 5.05 17.06
C GLU A 2 21.27 5.04 15.73
N HIS A 3 20.56 5.02 14.60
CA HIS A 3 21.19 5.01 13.27
C HIS A 3 21.15 6.39 12.65
N ASP A 4 22.28 6.86 12.13
CA ASP A 4 22.42 8.22 11.56
C ASP A 4 21.43 8.52 10.42
N ASN A 5 20.94 7.49 9.72
CA ASN A 5 19.98 7.57 8.61
C ASN A 5 18.55 7.15 8.99
N TYR A 6 18.19 7.13 10.29
CA TYR A 6 16.87 6.66 10.75
C TYR A 6 15.71 7.43 10.10
N GLU A 7 15.81 8.74 9.99
CA GLU A 7 14.75 9.58 9.40
C GLU A 7 14.56 9.29 7.90
N GLU A 8 15.67 9.11 7.16
CA GLU A 8 15.61 8.78 5.74
C GLU A 8 15.01 7.38 5.50
N ILE A 9 15.43 6.39 6.29
CA ILE A 9 14.90 5.02 6.23
C ILE A 9 13.40 5.04 6.55
N THR A 10 12.98 5.78 7.58
CA THR A 10 11.57 5.89 7.96
C THR A 10 10.74 6.57 6.87
N ARG A 11 11.29 7.61 6.24
CA ARG A 11 10.62 8.28 5.11
C ARG A 11 10.43 7.33 3.94
N ARG A 12 11.49 6.61 3.55
CA ARG A 12 11.42 5.62 2.44
C ARG A 12 10.47 4.47 2.76
N SER A 13 10.48 3.97 4.00
CA SER A 13 9.52 2.94 4.43
C SER A 13 8.08 3.41 4.23
N LYS A 14 7.74 4.62 4.68
CA LYS A 14 6.40 5.17 4.51
C LYS A 14 5.99 5.32 3.04
N VAL A 15 6.92 5.65 2.15
CA VAL A 15 6.65 5.74 0.71
C VAL A 15 6.39 4.35 0.13
N LEU A 16 7.19 3.35 0.53
CA LEU A 16 6.96 1.97 0.11
C LEU A 16 5.62 1.43 0.62
N ASP A 17 5.24 1.77 1.86
CA ASP A 17 3.95 1.39 2.42
C ASP A 17 2.76 1.95 1.59
N LYS A 18 2.91 3.15 1.02
CA LYS A 18 1.92 3.72 0.07
C LYS A 18 1.93 3.02 -1.29
N LEU A 19 3.10 2.58 -1.77
CA LEU A 19 3.26 1.98 -3.09
C LEU A 19 2.79 0.53 -3.15
N VAL A 20 3.04 -0.24 -2.08
CA VAL A 20 2.75 -1.68 -1.99
C VAL A 20 1.32 -2.06 -2.37
N PRO A 21 0.26 -1.35 -1.92
CA PRO A 21 -1.10 -1.67 -2.32
C PRO A 21 -1.32 -1.68 -3.83
N PHE A 22 -0.81 -0.67 -4.53
CA PHE A 22 -0.97 -0.53 -5.98
C PHE A 22 -0.17 -1.59 -6.74
N THR A 23 1.11 -1.78 -6.39
CA THR A 23 1.95 -2.79 -7.06
C THR A 23 1.46 -4.21 -6.80
N SER A 24 0.96 -4.49 -5.59
CA SER A 24 0.38 -5.79 -5.25
C SER A 24 -0.92 -6.04 -6.01
N ALA A 25 -1.78 -5.03 -6.14
CA ALA A 25 -3.01 -5.12 -6.92
C ALA A 25 -2.72 -5.37 -8.41
N ILE A 26 -1.77 -4.63 -9.00
CA ILE A 26 -1.34 -4.84 -10.39
C ILE A 26 -0.83 -6.28 -10.57
N ALA A 27 0.10 -6.73 -9.73
CA ALA A 27 0.68 -8.07 -9.82
C ALA A 27 -0.36 -9.18 -9.68
N LEU A 28 -1.34 -8.99 -8.78
CA LEU A 28 -2.44 -9.92 -8.59
C LEU A 28 -3.31 -9.99 -9.85
N GLN A 29 -3.76 -8.84 -10.36
CA GLN A 29 -4.63 -8.80 -11.53
C GLN A 29 -3.93 -9.32 -12.79
N ASP A 30 -2.66 -8.98 -13.00
CA ASP A 30 -1.85 -9.53 -14.08
C ASP A 30 -1.77 -11.07 -14.01
N SER A 31 -1.57 -11.61 -12.81
CA SER A 31 -1.53 -13.06 -12.58
C SER A 31 -2.88 -13.72 -12.87
N LEU A 32 -3.99 -13.11 -12.42
CA LEU A 32 -5.33 -13.61 -12.66
C LEU A 32 -5.70 -13.58 -14.14
N GLN A 33 -5.35 -12.50 -14.84
CA GLN A 33 -5.54 -12.41 -16.30
C GLN A 33 -4.66 -13.39 -17.05
N ALA A 34 -3.42 -13.65 -16.62
CA ALA A 34 -2.57 -14.67 -17.21
C ALA A 34 -3.20 -16.06 -17.03
N LEU A 35 -3.72 -16.38 -15.84
CA LEU A 35 -4.42 -17.65 -15.57
C LEU A 35 -5.69 -17.81 -16.43
N SER A 36 -6.42 -16.72 -16.71
CA SER A 36 -7.62 -16.78 -17.56
C SER A 36 -7.32 -17.18 -18.99
N ARG A 37 -6.11 -16.90 -19.50
CA ARG A 37 -5.64 -17.18 -20.86
C ARG A 37 -5.02 -18.58 -21.00
N MET A 38 -4.69 -19.24 -19.88
CA MET A 38 -4.07 -20.57 -19.88
C MET A 38 -5.12 -21.66 -20.17
N SER A 39 -4.66 -22.80 -20.68
CA SER A 39 -5.50 -24.02 -20.74
C SER A 39 -5.88 -24.45 -19.33
N GLU A 40 -6.99 -25.22 -19.21
CA GLU A 40 -7.46 -25.71 -17.92
C GLU A 40 -6.39 -26.52 -17.17
N ALA A 41 -5.65 -27.37 -17.88
CA ALA A 41 -4.59 -28.19 -17.29
C ALA A 41 -3.43 -27.34 -16.74
N GLU A 42 -2.97 -26.36 -17.53
CA GLU A 42 -1.88 -25.46 -17.12
C GLU A 42 -2.30 -24.56 -15.96
N ARG A 43 -3.52 -24.02 -16.02
CA ARG A 43 -4.11 -23.20 -14.95
C ARG A 43 -4.21 -23.99 -13.64
N ASN A 44 -4.77 -25.21 -13.68
CA ASN A 44 -4.89 -26.06 -12.50
C ASN A 44 -3.51 -26.39 -11.92
N ALA A 45 -2.53 -26.71 -12.76
CA ALA A 45 -1.16 -26.96 -12.32
C ALA A 45 -0.48 -25.71 -11.71
N ALA A 46 -0.81 -24.51 -12.20
CA ALA A 46 -0.31 -23.26 -11.62
C ALA A 46 -0.95 -23.00 -10.24
N ILE A 47 -2.26 -23.19 -10.12
CA ILE A 47 -3.00 -23.07 -8.84
C ILE A 47 -2.47 -24.07 -7.81
N ASP A 48 -2.26 -25.33 -8.20
CA ASP A 48 -1.73 -26.36 -7.29
C ASP A 48 -0.36 -25.95 -6.72
N ARG A 49 0.53 -25.38 -7.57
CA ARG A 49 1.83 -24.87 -7.09
C ARG A 49 1.67 -23.74 -6.06
N VAL A 50 0.69 -22.84 -6.24
CA VAL A 50 0.40 -21.77 -5.27
C VAL A 50 -0.11 -22.37 -3.96
N ILE A 51 -1.01 -23.35 -4.03
CA ILE A 51 -1.55 -24.07 -2.85
C ILE A 51 -0.44 -24.80 -2.11
N GLU A 52 0.46 -25.49 -2.82
CA GLU A 52 1.60 -26.18 -2.21
C GLU A 52 2.58 -25.18 -1.56
N ALA A 53 2.86 -24.05 -2.21
CA ALA A 53 3.68 -23.00 -1.64
C ALA A 53 3.05 -22.39 -0.37
N LEU A 54 1.73 -22.18 -0.37
CA LEU A 54 1.01 -21.70 0.80
C LEU A 54 1.11 -22.69 1.96
N LYS A 55 0.82 -23.98 1.71
CA LYS A 55 0.93 -25.03 2.72
C LYS A 55 2.34 -25.14 3.31
N LYS A 56 3.36 -25.06 2.45
CA LYS A 56 4.76 -25.07 2.88
C LYS A 56 5.10 -23.87 3.76
N LYS A 57 4.64 -22.67 3.36
CA LYS A 57 4.86 -21.44 4.15
C LYS A 57 4.18 -21.52 5.52
N GLU A 58 2.95 -22.00 5.59
CA GLU A 58 2.23 -22.20 6.85
C GLU A 58 2.91 -23.22 7.76
N GLU A 59 3.46 -24.28 7.18
CA GLU A 59 4.24 -25.29 7.92
C GLU A 59 5.55 -24.70 8.47
N GLU A 60 6.28 -23.92 7.66
CA GLU A 60 7.50 -23.23 8.08
C GLU A 60 7.19 -22.19 9.19
N GLU A 61 6.12 -21.41 9.06
CA GLU A 61 5.69 -20.47 10.11
C GLU A 61 5.27 -21.19 11.39
N ARG A 62 4.58 -22.32 11.27
CA ARG A 62 4.20 -23.15 12.41
C ARG A 62 5.43 -23.70 13.12
N GLN A 63 6.41 -24.19 12.36
CA GLN A 63 7.67 -24.70 12.91
C GLN A 63 8.48 -23.58 13.60
N ALA A 64 8.62 -22.44 12.96
CA ALA A 64 9.31 -21.28 13.54
C ALA A 64 8.65 -20.80 14.85
N LYS A 65 7.31 -20.82 14.94
CA LYS A 65 6.59 -20.52 16.18
C LYS A 65 6.83 -21.55 17.27
N LEU A 66 6.93 -22.83 16.91
CA LEU A 66 7.26 -23.91 17.86
C LEU A 66 8.70 -23.78 18.37
N ASP A 67 9.64 -23.48 17.48
CA ASP A 67 11.05 -23.32 17.84
C ASP A 67 11.28 -22.08 18.73
N SER A 68 10.61 -20.97 18.41
CA SER A 68 10.65 -19.74 19.25
C SER A 68 10.05 -19.97 20.64
N ALA A 69 8.94 -20.70 20.71
CA ALA A 69 8.32 -21.07 21.98
C ALA A 69 9.18 -22.05 22.80
N ALA A 70 9.91 -22.95 22.13
CA ALA A 70 10.84 -23.85 22.78
C ALA A 70 12.08 -23.10 23.32
N GLN A 71 12.61 -22.12 22.57
CA GLN A 71 13.71 -21.27 23.03
C GLN A 71 13.29 -20.40 24.22
N ALA A 72 12.12 -19.76 24.18
CA ALA A 72 11.61 -18.97 25.31
C ALA A 72 11.45 -19.79 26.58
N ARG A 73 11.00 -21.05 26.48
CA ARG A 73 10.91 -22.00 27.61
C ARG A 73 12.28 -22.43 28.14
N ALA A 74 13.28 -22.59 27.26
CA ALA A 74 14.64 -22.93 27.64
C ALA A 74 15.33 -21.78 28.40
N GLU A 75 15.09 -20.53 28.00
CA GLU A 75 15.59 -19.34 28.68
C GLU A 75 14.91 -19.13 30.05
N GLU A 76 13.61 -19.36 30.15
CA GLU A 76 12.87 -19.30 31.42
C GLU A 76 13.36 -20.38 32.44
N ASN A 77 13.64 -21.60 31.96
CA ASN A 77 14.19 -22.64 32.79
C ASN A 77 15.68 -22.45 33.13
N GLY A 78 16.44 -21.71 32.29
CA GLY A 78 17.85 -21.38 32.53
C GLY A 78 18.08 -20.34 33.63
N GLN A 79 17.10 -19.47 33.89
CA GLN A 79 17.21 -18.45 34.94
C GLN A 79 16.82 -18.91 36.35
N THR A 80 16.20 -20.07 36.49
CA THR A 80 15.83 -20.63 37.80
C THR A 80 16.92 -21.57 38.40
N GLY A 81 18.08 -21.71 37.74
CA GLY A 81 19.15 -22.64 38.08
C GLY A 81 20.35 -22.08 38.84
N SER A 82 20.23 -20.96 39.61
CA SER A 82 21.33 -20.57 40.50
C SER A 82 20.79 -20.08 41.87
N ASN A 83 20.43 -21.02 42.71
CA ASN A 83 20.74 -21.05 44.15
C ASN A 83 20.07 -22.25 44.82
N GLN A 84 20.81 -23.30 45.08
CA GLN A 84 20.90 -23.93 46.40
C GLN A 84 21.69 -25.24 46.32
N THR A 85 22.91 -25.18 46.81
CA THR A 85 23.62 -26.33 47.36
C THR A 85 22.84 -26.86 48.55
N ASN A 86 22.39 -28.14 48.49
CA ASN A 86 22.64 -29.05 49.61
C ASN A 86 22.31 -30.50 49.29
N ASN A 87 23.25 -31.34 49.68
CA ASN A 87 23.33 -32.78 49.66
C ASN A 87 22.06 -33.50 50.16
N ASN A 88 21.57 -34.50 49.42
CA ASN A 88 21.50 -35.87 49.91
C ASN A 88 21.02 -36.86 48.81
N PRO A 89 21.67 -38.00 48.58
CA PRO A 89 21.25 -38.98 47.62
C PRO A 89 20.28 -39.96 48.26
N THR A 90 18.99 -39.80 47.97
CA THR A 90 18.04 -40.88 48.28
C THR A 90 17.32 -41.26 46.99
N THR A 91 17.69 -42.42 46.51
CA THR A 91 17.06 -43.19 45.47
C THR A 91 15.55 -43.38 45.74
N GLN A 92 14.73 -42.61 45.02
CA GLN A 92 13.34 -42.99 44.86
C GLN A 92 13.02 -43.10 43.37
N LYS A 93 12.67 -44.31 42.93
CA LYS A 93 12.16 -44.63 41.63
C LYS A 93 10.98 -43.72 41.32
N PRO A 94 10.87 -43.16 40.10
CA PRO A 94 9.67 -42.39 39.69
C PRO A 94 8.48 -43.33 39.66
N ARG A 95 7.42 -42.97 40.39
CA ARG A 95 6.10 -43.60 40.21
C ARG A 95 5.56 -43.16 38.86
N PRO A 96 5.06 -44.07 38.03
CA PRO A 96 4.36 -43.71 36.78
C PRO A 96 3.03 -43.10 37.15
N GLY A 97 2.83 -41.81 36.90
CA GLY A 97 1.51 -41.21 37.07
C GLY A 97 1.39 -39.72 37.25
N GLN A 98 2.46 -38.90 37.14
CA GLN A 98 2.27 -37.47 37.45
C GLN A 98 2.92 -36.43 36.53
N ASN A 99 3.57 -36.78 35.42
CA ASN A 99 4.09 -35.76 34.50
C ASN A 99 4.21 -36.22 33.04
N SER A 100 3.28 -37.02 32.54
CA SER A 100 3.07 -37.20 31.11
C SER A 100 1.67 -36.74 30.77
N ALA A 101 1.41 -35.52 31.12
CA ALA A 101 0.10 -34.97 30.87
C ALA A 101 0.10 -34.32 29.52
N TRP A 102 -0.31 -35.07 28.52
CA TRP A 102 -0.91 -34.45 27.34
C TRP A 102 -1.92 -33.41 27.83
N TYR A 103 -1.82 -32.18 27.31
CA TYR A 103 -2.57 -30.98 27.78
C TYR A 103 -4.02 -31.30 28.17
N PHE A 104 -4.74 -32.10 27.37
CA PHE A 104 -6.15 -32.44 27.60
C PHE A 104 -6.42 -33.36 28.80
N TYR A 105 -5.41 -34.02 29.34
CA TYR A 105 -5.57 -34.89 30.51
C TYR A 105 -5.21 -34.19 31.85
N ASN A 106 -4.78 -32.92 31.77
CA ASN A 106 -4.51 -32.11 32.97
C ASN A 106 -5.57 -31.01 33.13
N PRO A 107 -6.57 -31.21 33.99
CA PRO A 107 -7.69 -30.25 34.16
C PRO A 107 -7.21 -28.85 34.56
N THR A 108 -6.12 -28.75 35.32
CA THR A 108 -5.56 -27.48 35.78
C THR A 108 -4.97 -26.68 34.63
N VAL A 109 -4.21 -27.32 33.74
CA VAL A 109 -3.63 -26.67 32.56
C VAL A 109 -4.71 -26.29 31.55
N VAL A 110 -5.72 -27.14 31.36
CA VAL A 110 -6.89 -26.82 30.52
C VAL A 110 -7.65 -25.60 31.05
N MET A 111 -7.83 -25.50 32.38
CA MET A 111 -8.54 -24.40 32.99
C MET A 111 -7.75 -23.10 32.92
N GLN A 112 -6.43 -23.12 33.14
CA GLN A 112 -5.53 -21.97 32.96
C GLN A 112 -5.50 -21.52 31.50
N GLY A 113 -5.38 -22.43 30.54
CA GLY A 113 -5.42 -22.12 29.12
C GLY A 113 -6.75 -21.50 28.69
N LYS A 114 -7.89 -21.99 29.26
CA LYS A 114 -9.21 -21.43 29.01
C LYS A 114 -9.37 -20.01 29.60
N GLN A 115 -8.80 -19.75 30.76
CA GLN A 115 -8.77 -18.40 31.35
C GLN A 115 -7.90 -17.44 30.55
N ALA A 116 -6.70 -17.84 30.17
CA ALA A 116 -5.82 -17.04 29.33
C ALA A 116 -6.46 -16.75 27.95
N PHE A 117 -7.14 -17.73 27.37
CA PHE A 117 -7.91 -17.54 26.14
C PHE A 117 -9.04 -16.52 26.31
N MET A 118 -9.81 -16.62 27.41
CA MET A 118 -10.90 -15.66 27.67
C MET A 118 -10.38 -14.23 27.93
N GLN A 119 -9.21 -14.07 28.53
CA GLN A 119 -8.58 -12.76 28.74
C GLN A 119 -8.13 -12.13 27.43
N LEU A 120 -7.51 -12.89 26.53
CA LEU A 120 -6.99 -12.39 25.26
C LEU A 120 -8.06 -12.22 24.19
N TRP A 121 -9.05 -13.13 24.12
CA TRP A 121 -9.97 -13.23 23.00
C TRP A 121 -11.44 -13.05 23.37
N GLY A 122 -11.77 -12.93 24.66
CA GLY A 122 -13.13 -12.79 25.16
C GLY A 122 -13.99 -14.05 24.95
N LYS A 123 -15.32 -13.91 25.07
CA LYS A 123 -16.29 -14.99 24.85
C LYS A 123 -16.56 -15.15 23.35
N ARG A 124 -15.69 -15.85 22.64
CA ARG A 124 -15.89 -16.17 21.21
C ARG A 124 -16.46 -17.57 21.03
N LYS A 125 -17.35 -17.71 20.04
CA LYS A 125 -17.87 -19.00 19.66
C LYS A 125 -16.79 -19.83 18.94
N ASN A 126 -16.85 -21.15 19.09
CA ASN A 126 -15.98 -22.07 18.34
C ASN A 126 -16.53 -22.21 16.91
N GLU A 127 -16.10 -21.28 16.05
CA GLU A 127 -16.43 -21.24 14.62
C GLU A 127 -15.13 -21.22 13.83
N ASP A 128 -15.13 -21.76 12.62
CA ASP A 128 -13.98 -21.67 11.72
C ASP A 128 -13.65 -20.19 11.45
N ASN A 129 -12.35 -19.88 11.43
CA ASN A 129 -11.83 -18.52 11.27
C ASN A 129 -12.26 -17.50 12.34
N TRP A 130 -12.59 -17.93 13.55
CA TRP A 130 -12.97 -17.08 14.69
C TRP A 130 -11.98 -15.95 15.07
N ARG A 131 -10.72 -16.04 14.59
CA ARG A 131 -9.68 -15.03 14.81
C ARG A 131 -9.85 -13.80 13.94
N ARG A 132 -10.67 -13.86 12.89
CA ARG A 132 -10.86 -12.79 11.92
C ARG A 132 -12.16 -12.06 12.19
N SER A 133 -12.11 -10.75 12.43
CA SER A 133 -13.30 -9.92 12.56
C SER A 133 -14.00 -9.67 11.21
N ASN A 134 -13.26 -9.75 10.11
CA ASN A 134 -13.75 -9.70 8.74
C ASN A 134 -13.29 -10.94 7.97
N ARG A 135 -14.21 -11.69 7.40
CA ARG A 135 -13.95 -12.93 6.65
C ARG A 135 -13.36 -12.68 5.26
N THR A 136 -13.32 -11.43 4.82
CA THR A 136 -13.07 -11.04 3.42
C THR A 136 -11.71 -10.42 3.16
N VAL A 137 -10.86 -10.19 4.15
CA VAL A 137 -9.54 -9.56 3.91
C VAL A 137 -8.43 -10.52 4.23
N VAL A 138 -8.11 -11.35 3.27
CA VAL A 138 -6.86 -12.11 3.27
C VAL A 138 -5.79 -11.20 2.69
N ALA A 139 -4.83 -10.85 3.53
CA ALA A 139 -3.53 -10.25 3.23
C ALA A 139 -3.39 -8.72 3.20
N MET A 140 -4.16 -7.95 3.98
CA MET A 140 -3.89 -6.52 4.10
C MET A 140 -4.05 -5.92 5.50
N ASN A 141 -3.82 -6.64 6.60
CA ASN A 141 -3.75 -5.97 7.91
C ASN A 141 -2.88 -6.73 8.91
N GLU A 142 -1.58 -6.50 8.83
CA GLU A 142 -0.70 -6.42 10.00
C GLU A 142 0.06 -5.09 9.94
N ALA A 143 -0.70 -4.00 10.11
CA ALA A 143 -0.17 -2.71 10.53
C ALA A 143 -1.22 -2.03 11.40
N GLU A 144 -1.22 -2.36 12.67
CA GLU A 144 -1.92 -1.59 13.69
C GLU A 144 -1.31 -0.18 13.74
N GLY A 145 -2.16 0.82 13.58
CA GLY A 145 -1.94 2.16 14.10
C GLY A 145 -1.59 3.23 13.11
N PHE A 146 -2.35 3.42 12.03
CA PHE A 146 -2.34 4.69 11.31
C PHE A 146 -3.78 5.13 11.01
N ASP A 147 -4.14 6.22 11.68
CA ASP A 147 -5.31 7.04 11.38
C ASP A 147 -5.02 7.76 10.06
N TYR A 148 -5.51 7.21 8.94
CA TYR A 148 -5.48 7.88 7.65
C TYR A 148 -6.81 8.60 7.48
N GLU A 149 -6.76 9.91 7.42
CA GLU A 149 -7.75 10.63 6.62
C GLU A 149 -7.63 10.08 5.19
N ALA A 150 -8.56 9.19 4.87
CA ALA A 150 -8.57 8.46 3.61
C ALA A 150 -8.69 9.45 2.46
N ASP A 151 -7.63 9.56 1.68
CA ASP A 151 -7.68 10.14 0.35
C ASP A 151 -8.75 9.39 -0.46
N ASP A 152 -9.67 10.13 -1.10
CA ASP A 152 -10.82 9.60 -1.86
C ASP A 152 -10.44 8.52 -2.89
N SER A 153 -9.18 8.47 -3.32
CA SER A 153 -8.67 7.47 -4.26
C SER A 153 -8.51 6.07 -3.66
N LEU A 154 -8.13 5.96 -2.37
CA LEU A 154 -8.06 4.66 -1.66
C LEU A 154 -9.46 4.13 -1.34
N ARG A 155 -10.42 5.04 -1.13
CA ARG A 155 -11.82 4.70 -0.91
C ARG A 155 -12.46 4.16 -2.19
N ALA A 156 -12.14 4.74 -3.35
CA ALA A 156 -12.61 4.26 -4.65
C ALA A 156 -12.09 2.86 -4.98
N VAL A 157 -10.84 2.51 -4.60
CA VAL A 157 -10.29 1.15 -4.78
C VAL A 157 -10.96 0.17 -3.81
N ALA A 158 -11.21 0.57 -2.56
CA ALA A 158 -11.92 -0.26 -1.59
C ALA A 158 -13.40 -0.44 -1.97
N ASP A 159 -14.07 0.62 -2.46
CA ASP A 159 -15.46 0.57 -2.94
C ASP A 159 -15.57 -0.22 -4.25
N SER A 160 -14.56 -0.19 -5.11
CA SER A 160 -14.49 -1.00 -6.33
C SER A 160 -14.34 -2.50 -6.03
N LEU A 161 -13.55 -2.86 -5.01
CA LEU A 161 -13.46 -4.24 -4.52
C LEU A 161 -14.76 -4.69 -3.83
N ALA A 162 -15.42 -3.81 -3.08
CA ALA A 162 -16.71 -4.09 -2.45
C ALA A 162 -17.85 -4.22 -3.48
N ALA A 163 -17.83 -3.40 -4.55
CA ALA A 163 -18.83 -3.46 -5.61
C ALA A 163 -18.74 -4.74 -6.47
N VAL A 164 -17.53 -5.30 -6.62
CA VAL A 164 -17.35 -6.62 -7.26
C VAL A 164 -17.93 -7.74 -6.39
N GLU A 165 -17.90 -7.59 -5.06
CA GLU A 165 -18.53 -8.55 -4.15
C GLU A 165 -20.06 -8.45 -4.15
N GLU A 166 -20.67 -7.26 -4.28
CA GLU A 166 -22.12 -7.10 -4.30
C GLU A 166 -22.76 -7.60 -5.61
N GLN A 167 -22.08 -7.51 -6.74
CA GLN A 167 -22.62 -8.00 -8.03
C GLN A 167 -22.57 -9.53 -8.18
N GLN A 168 -21.81 -10.25 -7.34
CA GLN A 168 -21.75 -11.71 -7.35
C GLN A 168 -22.79 -12.38 -6.41
N GLN A 169 -23.58 -11.63 -5.64
CA GLN A 169 -24.54 -12.18 -4.68
C GLN A 169 -25.95 -12.50 -5.26
N THR A 170 -26.16 -12.44 -6.56
CA THR A 170 -27.49 -12.73 -7.16
C THR A 170 -27.59 -14.04 -7.93
N GLU A 171 -26.71 -15.01 -7.71
CA GLU A 171 -26.95 -16.39 -8.14
C GLU A 171 -26.88 -17.36 -6.94
N GLU A 172 -27.94 -18.10 -6.76
CA GLU A 172 -28.32 -19.01 -5.68
C GLU A 172 -27.19 -19.65 -4.87
N ALA A 173 -27.18 -19.35 -3.57
CA ALA A 173 -26.23 -19.81 -2.57
C ALA A 173 -26.41 -21.31 -2.28
N VAL A 174 -25.48 -22.10 -2.76
CA VAL A 174 -25.05 -23.32 -2.06
C VAL A 174 -23.91 -22.88 -1.13
N PRO A 175 -23.91 -23.21 0.17
CA PRO A 175 -22.82 -22.85 1.06
C PRO A 175 -21.60 -23.71 0.73
N ASP A 176 -20.83 -23.29 -0.24
CA ASP A 176 -19.62 -23.99 -0.66
C ASP A 176 -18.46 -23.54 0.22
N SER A 177 -18.16 -24.31 1.26
CA SER A 177 -17.02 -24.08 2.13
C SER A 177 -15.68 -24.13 1.36
N ALA A 178 -15.66 -24.81 0.22
CA ALA A 178 -14.49 -24.94 -0.65
C ALA A 178 -14.13 -23.64 -1.38
N ALA A 179 -15.13 -22.83 -1.78
CA ALA A 179 -14.89 -21.56 -2.46
C ALA A 179 -14.28 -20.45 -1.55
N ASN A 180 -14.25 -20.67 -0.24
CA ASN A 180 -13.69 -19.75 0.75
C ASN A 180 -12.40 -20.28 1.40
N ASP A 181 -11.92 -21.45 0.99
CA ASP A 181 -10.71 -22.08 1.54
C ASP A 181 -9.52 -21.87 0.57
N PRO A 182 -8.48 -21.10 0.94
CA PRO A 182 -7.31 -20.87 0.10
C PRO A 182 -6.49 -22.14 -0.19
N HIS A 183 -6.81 -23.27 0.43
CA HIS A 183 -6.20 -24.57 0.13
C HIS A 183 -6.97 -25.37 -0.94
N GLN A 184 -8.05 -24.81 -1.49
CA GLN A 184 -8.86 -25.40 -2.54
C GLN A 184 -8.73 -24.63 -3.85
N ARG A 185 -8.83 -25.34 -4.99
CA ARG A 185 -8.74 -24.72 -6.31
C ARG A 185 -9.88 -23.75 -6.59
N GLU A 186 -11.07 -24.07 -6.11
CA GLU A 186 -12.31 -23.30 -6.28
C GLU A 186 -12.14 -21.84 -5.79
N TYR A 187 -11.42 -21.64 -4.70
CA TYR A 187 -11.09 -20.32 -4.16
C TYR A 187 -10.38 -19.44 -5.20
N TYR A 188 -9.41 -19.98 -5.93
CA TYR A 188 -8.66 -19.26 -6.95
C TYR A 188 -9.44 -19.14 -8.26
N LEU A 189 -10.17 -20.19 -8.66
CA LEU A 189 -10.96 -20.19 -9.88
C LEU A 189 -12.05 -19.13 -9.88
N LYS A 190 -12.67 -18.86 -8.73
CA LYS A 190 -13.70 -17.82 -8.54
C LYS A 190 -13.14 -16.41 -8.77
N GLN A 191 -11.85 -16.19 -8.54
CA GLN A 191 -11.20 -14.88 -8.68
C GLN A 191 -10.72 -14.59 -10.09
N ILE A 192 -10.67 -15.62 -10.96
CA ILE A 192 -10.14 -15.47 -12.33
C ILE A 192 -11.17 -14.79 -13.22
N PRO A 193 -10.80 -13.69 -13.92
CA PRO A 193 -11.72 -12.96 -14.81
C PRO A 193 -11.93 -13.73 -16.12
N PHE A 194 -12.93 -14.60 -16.15
CA PHE A 194 -13.27 -15.37 -17.37
C PHE A 194 -14.18 -14.60 -18.32
N THR A 195 -15.05 -13.73 -17.79
CA THR A 195 -15.97 -12.93 -18.61
C THR A 195 -15.32 -11.64 -19.08
N ASP A 196 -15.87 -11.03 -20.11
CA ASP A 196 -15.35 -9.76 -20.64
C ASP A 196 -15.59 -8.61 -19.63
N GLU A 197 -16.69 -8.66 -18.87
CA GLU A 197 -16.99 -7.70 -17.81
C GLU A 197 -15.97 -7.83 -16.65
N ALA A 198 -15.68 -9.08 -16.24
CA ALA A 198 -14.70 -9.30 -15.18
C ALA A 198 -13.27 -8.91 -15.62
N ARG A 199 -12.94 -9.07 -16.93
CA ARG A 199 -11.66 -8.56 -17.47
C ARG A 199 -11.61 -7.04 -17.49
N ALA A 200 -12.70 -6.38 -17.88
CA ALA A 200 -12.79 -4.92 -17.86
C ALA A 200 -12.61 -4.38 -16.44
N ALA A 201 -13.26 -4.98 -15.44
CA ALA A 201 -13.08 -4.62 -14.03
C ALA A 201 -11.63 -4.85 -13.55
N SER A 202 -10.99 -5.96 -13.97
CA SER A 202 -9.58 -6.23 -13.69
C SER A 202 -8.66 -5.18 -14.35
N ASP A 203 -8.96 -4.79 -15.60
CA ASP A 203 -8.21 -3.76 -16.32
C ASP A 203 -8.36 -2.38 -15.65
N ASP A 204 -9.51 -2.05 -15.09
CA ASP A 204 -9.72 -0.80 -14.35
C ASP A 204 -8.83 -0.75 -13.10
N ILE A 205 -8.76 -1.84 -12.35
CA ILE A 205 -7.86 -1.94 -11.19
C ILE A 205 -6.39 -1.77 -11.61
N ILE A 206 -5.97 -2.38 -12.72
CA ILE A 206 -4.61 -2.25 -13.22
C ILE A 206 -4.32 -0.80 -13.67
N LYS A 207 -5.24 -0.16 -14.39
CA LYS A 207 -5.11 1.22 -14.86
C LYS A 207 -4.92 2.20 -13.72
N ASP A 208 -5.79 2.11 -12.71
CA ASP A 208 -5.69 2.94 -11.51
C ASP A 208 -4.42 2.63 -10.70
N GLY A 209 -4.08 1.35 -10.57
CA GLY A 209 -2.85 0.92 -9.94
C GLY A 209 -1.60 1.50 -10.61
N LEU A 210 -1.48 1.35 -11.94
CA LEU A 210 -0.35 1.87 -12.72
C LEU A 210 -0.25 3.41 -12.65
N TYR A 211 -1.39 4.11 -12.70
CA TYR A 211 -1.42 5.57 -12.59
C TYR A 211 -0.90 6.04 -11.24
N ASN A 212 -1.44 5.50 -10.15
CA ASN A 212 -1.07 5.92 -8.79
C ASN A 212 0.36 5.46 -8.43
N ALA A 213 0.75 4.23 -8.78
CA ALA A 213 2.11 3.75 -8.58
C ALA A 213 3.13 4.64 -9.31
N GLY A 214 2.90 4.94 -10.58
CA GLY A 214 3.81 5.78 -11.36
C GLY A 214 3.97 7.21 -10.81
N ILE A 215 2.93 7.78 -10.20
CA ILE A 215 3.03 9.08 -9.51
C ILE A 215 3.89 8.96 -8.25
N ILE A 216 3.67 7.96 -7.41
CA ILE A 216 4.44 7.73 -6.17
C ILE A 216 5.91 7.47 -6.51
N GLU A 217 6.17 6.65 -7.51
CA GLU A 217 7.52 6.34 -8.00
C GLU A 217 8.24 7.60 -8.50
N LYS A 218 7.52 8.48 -9.23
CA LYS A 218 8.05 9.74 -9.75
C LYS A 218 8.28 10.80 -8.68
N ASP A 219 7.29 11.00 -7.78
CA ASP A 219 7.26 12.16 -6.88
C ASP A 219 7.84 11.86 -5.50
N ASP A 220 7.58 10.67 -4.94
CA ASP A 220 7.95 10.29 -3.58
C ASP A 220 9.27 9.49 -3.56
N LEU A 221 9.44 8.51 -4.48
CA LEU A 221 10.67 7.72 -4.61
C LEU A 221 11.74 8.42 -5.44
N GLU A 222 11.33 9.28 -6.39
CA GLU A 222 12.19 9.91 -7.40
C GLU A 222 12.92 8.86 -8.28
N ASP A 223 12.33 7.66 -8.42
CA ASP A 223 12.82 6.60 -9.30
C ASP A 223 12.22 6.79 -10.70
N PHE A 224 12.83 7.69 -11.48
CA PHE A 224 12.33 8.03 -12.81
C PHE A 224 12.33 6.85 -13.81
N PRO A 225 13.33 5.93 -13.83
CA PRO A 225 13.27 4.75 -14.66
C PRO A 225 12.07 3.87 -14.39
N LEU A 226 11.81 3.54 -13.13
CA LEU A 226 10.68 2.72 -12.71
C LEU A 226 9.34 3.41 -13.03
N ALA A 227 9.21 4.68 -12.68
CA ALA A 227 8.01 5.47 -12.97
C ALA A 227 7.73 5.57 -14.48
N ALA A 228 8.79 5.64 -15.32
CA ALA A 228 8.63 5.64 -16.76
C ALA A 228 8.07 4.31 -17.27
N GLU A 229 8.61 3.18 -16.81
CA GLU A 229 8.13 1.85 -17.17
C GLU A 229 6.66 1.67 -16.79
N THR A 230 6.29 2.07 -15.58
CA THR A 230 4.92 1.98 -15.05
C THR A 230 3.95 2.84 -15.86
N LEU A 231 4.25 4.12 -16.08
CA LEU A 231 3.37 5.03 -16.82
C LEU A 231 3.37 4.78 -18.33
N GLU A 232 4.50 4.38 -18.94
CA GLU A 232 4.54 3.98 -20.35
C GLU A 232 3.71 2.71 -20.59
N ARG A 233 3.72 1.75 -19.66
CA ARG A 233 2.84 0.59 -19.71
C ARG A 233 1.37 1.01 -19.71
N LEU A 234 0.98 1.95 -18.85
CA LEU A 234 -0.39 2.46 -18.79
C LEU A 234 -0.83 3.03 -20.15
N VAL A 235 -0.08 3.97 -20.72
CA VAL A 235 -0.49 4.66 -21.95
C VAL A 235 -0.40 3.79 -23.21
N THR A 236 0.40 2.70 -23.18
CA THR A 236 0.55 1.81 -24.33
C THR A 236 -0.42 0.65 -24.31
N GLN A 237 -0.71 0.07 -23.14
CA GLN A 237 -1.57 -1.11 -23.03
C GLN A 237 -3.05 -0.75 -22.81
N TYR A 238 -3.33 0.38 -22.16
CA TYR A 238 -4.67 0.75 -21.71
C TYR A 238 -5.15 2.07 -22.32
N THR A 239 -5.30 2.10 -23.64
CA THR A 239 -5.68 3.31 -24.41
C THR A 239 -7.05 3.90 -24.07
N GLN A 240 -7.90 3.16 -23.35
CA GLN A 240 -9.26 3.55 -22.92
C GLN A 240 -9.29 4.12 -21.49
N PHE A 241 -8.14 4.48 -20.93
CA PHE A 241 -8.09 5.06 -19.58
C PHE A 241 -8.68 6.47 -19.56
N ASP A 242 -9.65 6.71 -18.65
CA ASP A 242 -10.38 7.99 -18.58
C ASP A 242 -9.47 9.20 -18.31
N ARG A 243 -8.37 8.97 -17.53
CA ARG A 243 -7.38 9.99 -17.20
C ARG A 243 -6.13 9.94 -18.10
N MET A 244 -6.33 9.58 -19.37
CA MET A 244 -5.20 9.41 -20.30
C MET A 244 -4.42 10.71 -20.52
N ALA A 245 -5.11 11.85 -20.59
CA ALA A 245 -4.45 13.15 -20.69
C ALA A 245 -3.56 13.44 -19.47
N ASP A 246 -4.03 13.10 -18.28
CA ASP A 246 -3.24 13.21 -17.05
C ASP A 246 -2.01 12.29 -17.09
N ALA A 247 -2.16 11.04 -17.57
CA ALA A 247 -1.06 10.10 -17.67
C ALA A 247 0.06 10.60 -18.60
N TYR A 248 -0.29 11.14 -19.77
CA TYR A 248 0.68 11.78 -20.66
C TYR A 248 1.32 13.03 -20.04
N TYR A 249 0.55 13.80 -19.28
CA TYR A 249 1.06 14.94 -18.54
C TYR A 249 2.08 14.52 -17.48
N GLN A 250 1.80 13.43 -16.72
CA GLN A 250 2.74 12.89 -15.75
C GLN A 250 4.02 12.37 -16.40
N LEU A 251 3.93 11.74 -17.57
CA LEU A 251 5.08 11.34 -18.36
C LEU A 251 5.91 12.54 -18.85
N PHE A 252 5.24 13.61 -19.28
CA PHE A 252 5.93 14.85 -19.66
C PHE A 252 6.72 15.43 -18.47
N LEU A 253 6.10 15.54 -17.29
CA LEU A 253 6.75 16.03 -16.08
C LEU A 253 7.93 15.13 -15.67
N LEU A 254 7.74 13.81 -15.72
CA LEU A 254 8.75 12.82 -15.42
C LEU A 254 9.99 13.00 -16.30
N TYR A 255 9.81 13.00 -17.62
CA TYR A 255 10.92 13.13 -18.56
C TYR A 255 11.58 14.50 -18.50
N SER A 256 10.82 15.56 -18.22
CA SER A 256 11.38 16.90 -18.00
C SER A 256 12.28 16.93 -16.78
N ARG A 257 11.87 16.36 -15.64
CA ARG A 257 12.68 16.26 -14.41
C ARG A 257 13.89 15.35 -14.59
N TRP A 258 13.71 14.23 -15.27
CA TRP A 258 14.80 13.29 -15.56
C TRP A 258 15.84 13.84 -16.54
N GLY A 259 15.52 14.94 -17.23
CA GLY A 259 16.39 15.53 -18.26
C GLY A 259 16.36 14.83 -19.60
N ARG A 260 15.36 13.97 -19.85
CA ARG A 260 15.11 13.32 -21.13
C ARG A 260 14.25 14.22 -22.03
N THR A 261 14.87 15.31 -22.50
CA THR A 261 14.18 16.36 -23.28
C THR A 261 13.50 15.84 -24.53
N ASP A 262 14.09 14.87 -25.22
CA ASP A 262 13.50 14.28 -26.44
C ASP A 262 12.19 13.55 -26.12
N LYS A 263 12.16 12.75 -25.05
CA LYS A 263 10.98 12.06 -24.57
C LYS A 263 9.92 13.04 -24.05
N ALA A 264 10.31 14.07 -23.31
CA ALA A 264 9.40 15.11 -22.85
C ALA A 264 8.73 15.81 -24.04
N HIS A 265 9.51 16.17 -25.08
CA HIS A 265 8.97 16.76 -26.30
C HIS A 265 8.00 15.82 -27.03
N GLU A 266 8.32 14.52 -27.10
CA GLU A 266 7.42 13.50 -27.66
C GLU A 266 6.07 13.47 -26.93
N MET A 267 6.08 13.48 -25.59
CA MET A 267 4.84 13.49 -24.79
C MET A 267 4.03 14.76 -25.02
N LYS A 268 4.69 15.90 -25.12
CA LYS A 268 4.07 17.18 -25.46
C LYS A 268 3.37 17.15 -26.82
N LEU A 269 4.02 16.58 -27.84
CA LEU A 269 3.42 16.41 -29.16
C LEU A 269 2.23 15.46 -29.15
N LYS A 270 2.33 14.33 -28.43
CA LYS A 270 1.20 13.40 -28.25
C LYS A 270 0.02 14.05 -27.57
N MET A 271 0.23 14.85 -26.53
CA MET A 271 -0.84 15.60 -25.88
C MET A 271 -1.50 16.60 -26.82
N ALA A 272 -0.71 17.34 -27.59
CA ALA A 272 -1.26 18.29 -28.59
C ALA A 272 -2.07 17.59 -29.69
N GLN A 273 -1.69 16.38 -30.07
CA GLN A 273 -2.36 15.60 -31.09
C GLN A 273 -3.63 14.91 -30.59
N LEU A 274 -3.55 14.27 -29.40
CA LEU A 274 -4.64 13.44 -28.87
C LEU A 274 -5.65 14.26 -28.04
N PHE A 275 -5.19 15.31 -27.38
CA PHE A 275 -5.99 16.11 -26.44
C PHE A 275 -5.81 17.61 -26.66
N PRO A 276 -6.10 18.17 -27.88
CA PRO A 276 -5.79 19.55 -28.23
C PRO A 276 -6.53 20.57 -27.36
N ASP A 277 -7.76 20.25 -26.93
CA ASP A 277 -8.62 21.15 -26.15
C ASP A 277 -8.49 20.97 -24.62
N ASN A 278 -7.62 20.05 -24.17
CA ASN A 278 -7.42 19.78 -22.74
C ASN A 278 -6.63 20.92 -22.08
N ASP A 279 -7.02 21.28 -20.85
CA ASP A 279 -6.36 22.35 -20.09
C ASP A 279 -4.89 22.04 -19.78
N LEU A 280 -4.54 20.76 -19.56
CA LEU A 280 -3.15 20.33 -19.37
C LEU A 280 -2.32 20.53 -20.64
N THR A 281 -2.91 20.31 -21.82
CA THR A 281 -2.24 20.59 -23.10
C THR A 281 -1.97 22.09 -23.26
N ARG A 282 -2.91 22.94 -22.88
CA ARG A 282 -2.70 24.40 -22.86
C ARG A 282 -1.63 24.80 -21.87
N LEU A 283 -1.63 24.16 -20.69
CA LEU A 283 -0.66 24.43 -19.63
C LEU A 283 0.79 24.11 -20.07
N ILE A 284 1.04 22.94 -20.65
CA ILE A 284 2.39 22.55 -21.08
C ILE A 284 2.92 23.37 -22.25
N ASN A 285 2.03 24.02 -22.99
CA ASN A 285 2.39 24.95 -24.07
C ASN A 285 2.63 26.37 -23.58
N ALA A 286 2.38 26.65 -22.30
CA ALA A 286 2.64 27.99 -21.75
C ALA A 286 4.15 28.28 -21.76
N PRO A 287 4.54 29.57 -21.96
CA PRO A 287 5.94 29.98 -21.93
C PRO A 287 6.61 29.56 -20.59
N ASN A 288 7.81 29.05 -20.66
CA ASN A 288 8.63 28.62 -19.52
C ASN A 288 8.11 27.40 -18.73
N PHE A 289 7.01 26.75 -19.14
CA PHE A 289 6.48 25.60 -18.41
C PHE A 289 7.46 24.41 -18.38
N GLU A 290 8.16 24.14 -19.48
CA GLU A 290 9.15 23.05 -19.57
C GLU A 290 10.34 23.28 -18.61
N HIS A 291 10.83 24.52 -18.51
CA HIS A 291 11.86 24.89 -17.54
C HIS A 291 11.34 24.70 -16.10
N ASN A 292 10.10 25.11 -15.82
CA ASN A 292 9.49 24.96 -14.51
C ASN A 292 9.18 23.49 -14.18
N ALA A 293 8.85 22.67 -15.15
CA ALA A 293 8.65 21.23 -14.97
C ALA A 293 9.96 20.53 -14.55
N ARG A 294 11.10 20.97 -15.09
CA ARG A 294 12.43 20.40 -14.80
C ARG A 294 12.98 20.84 -13.44
N TYR A 295 12.86 22.12 -13.14
CA TYR A 295 13.48 22.74 -11.96
C TYR A 295 12.43 23.25 -10.95
N GLY A 296 11.16 23.10 -11.26
CA GLY A 296 10.06 23.78 -10.57
C GLY A 296 9.99 23.47 -9.08
N LYS A 297 10.28 22.22 -8.67
CA LYS A 297 10.28 21.85 -7.25
C LYS A 297 11.28 22.68 -6.45
N GLU A 298 12.51 22.79 -6.94
CA GLU A 298 13.56 23.56 -6.27
C GLU A 298 13.27 25.08 -6.31
N ILE A 299 12.81 25.57 -7.46
CA ILE A 299 12.46 26.99 -7.64
C ILE A 299 11.22 27.32 -6.81
N GLU A 300 10.20 26.46 -6.79
CA GLU A 300 8.99 26.63 -6.01
C GLU A 300 9.28 26.63 -4.51
N ASP A 301 10.09 25.68 -4.01
CA ASP A 301 10.51 25.61 -2.60
C ASP A 301 11.31 26.83 -2.18
N SER A 302 12.23 27.29 -3.03
CA SER A 302 13.00 28.51 -2.81
C SER A 302 12.09 29.74 -2.77
N LEU A 303 11.16 29.88 -3.71
CA LEU A 303 10.17 30.96 -3.74
C LEU A 303 9.27 30.95 -2.51
N TYR A 304 8.80 29.75 -2.10
CA TYR A 304 7.99 29.61 -0.87
C TYR A 304 8.77 30.01 0.37
N THR A 305 10.02 29.56 0.49
CA THR A 305 10.91 29.92 1.61
C THR A 305 11.10 31.44 1.69
N ALA A 306 11.36 32.10 0.55
CA ALA A 306 11.48 33.55 0.47
C ALA A 306 10.16 34.26 0.86
N THR A 307 9.02 33.72 0.42
CA THR A 307 7.69 34.26 0.75
C THR A 307 7.38 34.15 2.24
N TYR A 308 7.69 33.00 2.85
CA TYR A 308 7.50 32.81 4.28
C TYR A 308 8.41 33.71 5.13
N GLN A 309 9.66 33.89 4.70
CA GLN A 309 10.57 34.85 5.35
C GLN A 309 10.11 36.31 5.24
N ALA A 310 9.59 36.70 4.07
CA ALA A 310 8.99 38.04 3.88
C ALA A 310 7.78 38.24 4.82
N TYR A 311 6.90 37.24 4.92
CA TYR A 311 5.77 37.26 5.86
C TYR A 311 6.25 37.44 7.31
N ARG A 312 7.28 36.69 7.75
CA ARG A 312 7.85 36.83 9.11
C ARG A 312 8.42 38.22 9.38
N LYS A 313 8.94 38.89 8.34
CA LYS A 313 9.47 40.27 8.41
C LYS A 313 8.37 41.33 8.24
N ARG A 314 7.09 40.93 8.07
CA ARG A 314 5.96 41.81 7.75
C ARG A 314 6.11 42.58 6.45
N ASP A 315 6.88 42.05 5.51
CA ASP A 315 7.01 42.59 4.15
C ASP A 315 5.86 42.08 3.27
N HIS A 316 4.71 42.69 3.43
CA HIS A 316 3.49 42.33 2.75
C HIS A 316 3.54 42.54 1.24
N ALA A 317 4.34 43.50 0.77
CA ALA A 317 4.53 43.76 -0.65
C ALA A 317 5.26 42.60 -1.36
N THR A 318 6.33 42.08 -0.74
CA THR A 318 7.03 40.91 -1.27
C THR A 318 6.18 39.67 -1.21
N VAL A 319 5.35 39.46 -0.17
CA VAL A 319 4.40 38.34 -0.10
C VAL A 319 3.41 38.38 -1.26
N GLU A 320 2.82 39.54 -1.56
CA GLU A 320 1.87 39.74 -2.67
C GLU A 320 2.54 39.45 -4.03
N ALA A 321 3.76 40.01 -4.26
CA ALA A 321 4.52 39.81 -5.49
C ALA A 321 4.86 38.30 -5.71
N ASN A 322 5.33 37.63 -4.66
CA ASN A 322 5.67 36.20 -4.72
C ASN A 322 4.42 35.32 -4.87
N PHE A 323 3.29 35.70 -4.27
CA PHE A 323 2.02 35.02 -4.47
C PHE A 323 1.56 35.13 -5.92
N ALA A 324 1.60 36.33 -6.52
CA ALA A 324 1.27 36.53 -7.93
C ALA A 324 2.19 35.70 -8.84
N ARG A 325 3.50 35.69 -8.54
CA ARG A 325 4.47 34.85 -9.26
C ARG A 325 4.14 33.36 -9.13
N SER A 326 3.82 32.89 -7.92
CA SER A 326 3.45 31.48 -7.71
C SER A 326 2.19 31.08 -8.49
N THR A 327 1.27 32.02 -8.65
CA THR A 327 0.03 31.79 -9.44
C THR A 327 0.32 31.61 -10.92
N ASN A 328 1.26 32.39 -11.44
CA ASN A 328 1.59 32.39 -12.87
C ASN A 328 2.57 31.26 -13.25
N GLU A 329 3.54 30.93 -12.39
CA GLU A 329 4.62 30.00 -12.72
C GLU A 329 4.35 28.59 -12.15
N PHE A 330 3.65 28.49 -11.02
CA PHE A 330 3.44 27.24 -10.26
C PHE A 330 1.96 27.01 -9.92
N ALA A 331 1.05 27.22 -10.87
CA ALA A 331 -0.39 27.09 -10.66
C ALA A 331 -0.82 25.71 -10.12
N GLN A 332 -0.10 24.66 -10.51
CA GLN A 332 -0.29 23.26 -10.09
C GLN A 332 0.87 22.76 -9.18
N GLY A 333 1.64 23.66 -8.59
CA GLY A 333 2.77 23.33 -7.75
C GLY A 333 2.37 22.72 -6.40
N LEU A 334 3.26 21.90 -5.83
CA LEU A 334 3.05 21.24 -4.54
C LEU A 334 2.89 22.22 -3.37
N ASN A 335 3.51 23.39 -3.47
CA ASN A 335 3.43 24.43 -2.44
C ASN A 335 2.29 25.43 -2.67
N ARG A 336 1.47 25.24 -3.69
CA ARG A 336 0.35 26.15 -4.01
C ARG A 336 -0.59 26.40 -2.82
N PRO A 337 -1.04 25.38 -2.06
CA PRO A 337 -1.86 25.61 -0.86
C PRO A 337 -1.14 26.45 0.21
N LYS A 338 0.16 26.22 0.37
CA LYS A 338 0.97 26.98 1.35
C LYS A 338 1.11 28.45 0.96
N PHE A 339 1.28 28.77 -0.33
CA PHE A 339 1.29 30.16 -0.82
C PHE A 339 -0.03 30.84 -0.56
N ILE A 340 -1.17 30.18 -0.84
CA ILE A 340 -2.51 30.71 -0.58
C ILE A 340 -2.67 31.03 0.90
N PHE A 341 -2.26 30.12 1.77
CA PHE A 341 -2.34 30.28 3.22
C PHE A 341 -1.52 31.46 3.73
N VAL A 342 -0.22 31.54 3.35
CA VAL A 342 0.66 32.66 3.77
C VAL A 342 0.17 33.99 3.25
N HIS A 343 -0.32 34.05 2.00
CA HIS A 343 -0.91 35.25 1.44
C HIS A 343 -2.16 35.71 2.19
N ALA A 344 -3.10 34.77 2.52
CA ALA A 344 -4.27 35.08 3.32
C ALA A 344 -3.90 35.63 4.71
N LEU A 345 -2.94 35.01 5.40
CA LEU A 345 -2.43 35.51 6.70
C LEU A 345 -1.83 36.92 6.58
N SER A 346 -1.09 37.16 5.49
CA SER A 346 -0.51 38.48 5.22
C SER A 346 -1.59 39.56 5.07
N ARG A 347 -2.66 39.23 4.36
CA ARG A 347 -3.80 40.16 4.17
C ARG A 347 -4.59 40.43 5.46
N LEU A 348 -4.80 39.39 6.28
CA LEU A 348 -5.45 39.55 7.59
C LEU A 348 -4.60 40.47 8.49
N SER A 349 -3.29 40.28 8.56
CA SER A 349 -2.41 41.11 9.39
C SER A 349 -2.33 42.58 8.94
N THR A 350 -2.60 42.88 7.65
CA THR A 350 -2.70 44.25 7.16
C THR A 350 -4.08 44.87 7.39
N ALA A 351 -5.14 44.06 7.46
CA ALA A 351 -6.50 44.54 7.74
C ALA A 351 -6.65 44.94 9.23
N ASP A 352 -6.05 44.20 10.13
CA ASP A 352 -6.07 44.49 11.59
C ASP A 352 -5.21 45.70 11.97
N SER A 353 -4.39 46.20 11.04
CA SER A 353 -3.49 47.35 11.27
C SER A 353 -4.10 48.70 10.79
N LYS A 354 -5.33 48.64 10.21
CA LYS A 354 -6.11 49.85 9.83
C LYS A 354 -7.25 50.05 10.81
#